data_4e505cac4904664b884eda0c96dc0cf4
#
_entry.id   4e505cac4904664b884eda0c96dc0cf4
#
_cell.length_a   1.000
_cell.length_b   1.000
_cell.length_c   1.000
_cell.angle_alpha   90.00
_cell.angle_beta   90.00
_cell.angle_gamma   90.00
#
_symmetry.space_group_name_H-M   'P 1'
#
loop_
_entity.id
_entity.type
_entity.pdbx_description
1 polymer ?
#
loop_
_entity_poly.entity_id
_entity_poly.type
_entity_poly.pdbx_seq_one_letter_code
_entity_poly.pdbx_strand_id
1 'polypeptide(L)'
;MQSIDTLTESLNGKRVLVVEDEALIAMLAEELLGELGCVIHAVASNIPKALALVEAGGFDLALLDVNVARERVFPVAEALAARNIPFVFASGYGEQGLRDDFKSRPLVGKPYSGDHLEKALLAALAQ
;
A
#
# COMPACT_ATOMS: atom_id res chain seq x y z
N MET A 1 -5.87 -12.00 -25.55
CA MET A 1 -6.33 -12.28 -24.78
C MET A 1 -5.77 -12.23 -23.60
N GLN A 2 -5.31 -12.01 -23.00
CA GLN A 2 -4.82 -11.99 -21.96
C GLN A 2 -5.17 -11.05 -21.05
N SER A 3 -6.00 -10.29 -21.09
CA SER A 3 -6.22 -9.17 -20.27
C SER A 3 -6.39 -9.45 -18.81
N ILE A 4 -7.36 -10.27 -18.39
CA ILE A 4 -7.58 -10.51 -16.97
C ILE A 4 -6.45 -11.31 -16.36
N ASP A 5 -5.99 -12.33 -17.05
CA ASP A 5 -4.90 -13.15 -16.55
C ASP A 5 -3.61 -12.35 -16.44
N THR A 6 -3.35 -11.47 -17.39
CA THR A 6 -2.17 -10.62 -17.36
C THR A 6 -2.22 -9.65 -16.18
N LEU A 7 -3.39 -9.05 -15.91
CA LEU A 7 -3.53 -8.13 -14.78
C LEU A 7 -3.33 -8.86 -13.45
N THR A 8 -3.91 -10.05 -13.33
CA THR A 8 -3.74 -10.85 -12.12
C THR A 8 -2.28 -11.24 -11.94
N GLU A 9 -1.61 -11.60 -13.02
CA GLU A 9 -0.20 -11.96 -12.98
C GLU A 9 0.69 -10.79 -12.57
N SER A 10 0.28 -9.54 -12.86
CA SER A 10 1.06 -8.37 -12.48
C SER A 10 1.21 -8.24 -10.96
N LEU A 11 0.25 -8.75 -10.21
CA LEU A 11 0.30 -8.73 -8.75
C LEU A 11 0.86 -10.02 -8.17
N ASN A 12 0.88 -11.10 -8.94
CA ASN A 12 1.28 -12.40 -8.43
C ASN A 12 2.74 -12.40 -8.01
N GLY A 13 2.99 -12.78 -6.77
CA GLY A 13 4.35 -12.82 -6.21
C GLY A 13 4.92 -11.48 -5.80
N LYS A 14 4.18 -10.37 -6.01
CA LYS A 14 4.66 -9.05 -5.58
C LYS A 14 4.72 -9.00 -4.06
N ARG A 15 5.82 -8.50 -3.52
CA ARG A 15 6.03 -8.39 -2.09
C ARG A 15 5.55 -7.03 -1.64
N VAL A 16 4.68 -7.01 -0.65
CA VAL A 16 4.01 -5.78 -0.21
C VAL A 16 4.38 -5.45 1.23
N LEU A 17 4.83 -4.22 1.45
CA LEU A 17 4.99 -3.68 2.79
C LEU A 17 3.65 -3.06 3.20
N VAL A 18 3.11 -3.47 4.34
CA VAL A 18 1.87 -2.91 4.86
C VAL A 18 2.21 -2.03 6.06
N VAL A 19 1.75 -0.77 6.03
CA VAL A 19 1.95 0.17 7.14
C VAL A 19 0.58 0.47 7.74
N GLU A 20 0.31 -0.10 8.90
CA GLU A 20 -0.99 -0.04 9.56
C GLU A 20 -0.81 -0.35 11.04
N ASP A 21 -1.35 0.49 11.93
CA ASP A 21 -1.22 0.27 13.37
C ASP A 21 -2.38 -0.52 13.99
N GLU A 22 -3.52 -0.62 13.29
CA GLU A 22 -4.65 -1.39 13.80
C GLU A 22 -4.52 -2.85 13.36
N ALA A 23 -4.35 -3.76 14.32
CA ALA A 23 -4.07 -5.16 14.02
C ALA A 23 -5.15 -5.83 13.16
N LEU A 24 -6.42 -5.56 13.43
CA LEU A 24 -7.50 -6.18 12.65
C LEU A 24 -7.53 -5.68 11.21
N ILE A 25 -7.25 -4.41 11.00
CA ILE A 25 -7.19 -3.85 9.65
C ILE A 25 -5.98 -4.41 8.91
N ALA A 26 -4.84 -4.53 9.58
CA ALA A 26 -3.65 -5.14 8.98
C ALA A 26 -3.92 -6.58 8.57
N MET A 27 -4.62 -7.35 9.41
CA MET A 27 -4.98 -8.73 9.09
C MET A 27 -5.89 -8.80 7.87
N LEU A 28 -6.86 -7.90 7.76
CA LEU A 28 -7.73 -7.85 6.59
C LEU A 28 -6.92 -7.53 5.33
N ALA A 29 -5.99 -6.58 5.43
CA ALA A 29 -5.14 -6.23 4.29
C ALA A 29 -4.30 -7.44 3.87
N GLU A 30 -3.71 -8.16 4.82
CA GLU A 30 -2.92 -9.35 4.53
C GLU A 30 -3.75 -10.42 3.81
N GLU A 31 -4.99 -10.63 4.27
CA GLU A 31 -5.87 -11.61 3.68
C GLU A 31 -6.22 -11.23 2.24
N LEU A 32 -6.61 -9.99 2.02
CA LEU A 32 -6.99 -9.52 0.68
C LEU A 32 -5.79 -9.54 -0.28
N LEU A 33 -4.63 -9.09 0.19
CA LEU A 33 -3.42 -9.12 -0.64
C LEU A 33 -3.04 -10.55 -1.01
N GLY A 34 -3.18 -11.49 -0.07
CA GLY A 34 -2.93 -12.89 -0.35
C GLY A 34 -3.86 -13.44 -1.42
N GLU A 35 -5.15 -13.07 -1.38
CA GLU A 35 -6.11 -13.48 -2.39
C GLU A 35 -5.77 -12.93 -3.77
N LEU A 36 -5.11 -11.80 -3.83
CA LEU A 36 -4.68 -11.19 -5.09
C LEU A 36 -3.34 -11.76 -5.59
N GLY A 37 -2.75 -12.69 -4.86
CA GLY A 37 -1.50 -13.32 -5.24
C GLY A 37 -0.25 -12.64 -4.71
N CYS A 38 -0.41 -11.60 -3.89
CA CYS A 38 0.72 -10.89 -3.32
C CYS A 38 1.30 -11.64 -2.13
N VAL A 39 2.56 -11.35 -1.82
CA VAL A 39 3.24 -11.89 -0.65
C VAL A 39 3.43 -10.74 0.34
N ILE A 40 3.13 -10.96 1.61
CA ILE A 40 3.33 -9.93 2.63
C ILE A 40 4.81 -9.91 3.01
N HIS A 41 5.46 -8.81 2.73
CA HIS A 41 6.87 -8.64 3.08
C HIS A 41 7.02 -8.38 4.58
N ALA A 42 6.26 -7.44 5.09
CA ALA A 42 6.27 -7.09 6.51
C ALA A 42 5.08 -6.18 6.81
N VAL A 43 4.73 -6.07 8.09
CA VAL A 43 3.72 -5.13 8.57
C VAL A 43 4.41 -4.20 9.56
N ALA A 44 4.37 -2.90 9.31
CA ALA A 44 4.92 -1.89 10.20
C ALA A 44 3.78 -1.18 10.91
N SER A 45 3.84 -1.10 12.23
CA SER A 45 2.79 -0.49 13.04
C SER A 45 3.11 0.94 13.45
N ASN A 46 4.23 1.48 13.04
CA ASN A 46 4.60 2.86 13.33
C ASN A 46 5.55 3.39 12.26
N ILE A 47 5.73 4.71 12.24
CA ILE A 47 6.54 5.37 11.22
C ILE A 47 8.02 4.98 11.29
N PRO A 48 8.69 4.97 12.45
CA PRO A 48 10.10 4.59 12.48
C PRO A 48 10.37 3.18 11.94
N LYS A 49 9.49 2.23 12.28
CA LYS A 49 9.64 0.85 11.79
C LYS A 49 9.45 0.81 10.27
N ALA A 50 8.46 1.54 9.76
CA ALA A 50 8.22 1.61 8.33
C ALA A 50 9.42 2.20 7.60
N LEU A 51 9.99 3.29 8.11
CA LEU A 51 11.16 3.91 7.49
C LEU A 51 12.37 2.97 7.46
N ALA A 52 12.58 2.21 8.53
CA ALA A 52 13.66 1.23 8.57
C ALA A 52 13.46 0.14 7.51
N LEU A 53 12.21 -0.31 7.30
CA LEU A 53 11.91 -1.32 6.30
C LEU A 53 12.07 -0.78 4.88
N VAL A 54 11.72 0.48 4.66
CA VAL A 54 11.93 1.12 3.35
C VAL A 54 13.44 1.19 3.05
N GLU A 55 14.24 1.56 4.04
CA GLU A 55 15.68 1.64 3.85
C GLU A 55 16.27 0.27 3.55
N ALA A 56 15.83 -0.77 4.24
CA ALA A 56 16.31 -2.13 4.00
C ALA A 56 15.89 -2.67 2.62
N GLY A 57 14.76 -2.22 2.09
CA GLY A 57 14.27 -2.65 0.79
C GLY A 57 13.78 -4.09 0.78
N GLY A 58 13.75 -4.70 -0.41
CA GLY A 58 13.37 -6.10 -0.55
C GLY A 58 11.91 -6.34 -0.84
N PHE A 59 11.15 -5.30 -1.17
CA PHE A 59 9.73 -5.42 -1.50
C PHE A 59 9.43 -4.59 -2.77
N ASP A 60 8.23 -4.80 -3.31
CA ASP A 60 7.87 -4.27 -4.62
C ASP A 60 6.81 -3.18 -4.57
N LEU A 61 5.97 -3.19 -3.53
CA LEU A 61 4.86 -2.27 -3.37
C LEU A 61 4.67 -1.97 -1.90
N ALA A 62 3.96 -0.90 -1.60
CA ALA A 62 3.55 -0.61 -0.22
C ALA A 62 2.09 -0.17 -0.15
N LEU A 63 1.43 -0.52 0.93
CA LEU A 63 0.07 -0.08 1.27
C LEU A 63 0.19 0.72 2.55
N LEU A 64 -0.17 2.00 2.51
CA LEU A 64 0.07 2.94 3.59
C LEU A 64 -1.23 3.49 4.15
N ASP A 65 -1.53 3.21 5.41
CA ASP A 65 -2.58 3.94 6.10
C ASP A 65 -2.10 5.38 6.25
N VAL A 66 -2.94 6.35 5.92
CA VAL A 66 -2.57 7.77 5.99
C VAL A 66 -2.25 8.19 7.43
N ASN A 67 -2.97 7.63 8.41
CA ASN A 67 -2.72 7.93 9.82
C ASN A 67 -2.26 6.65 10.52
N VAL A 68 -1.05 6.65 11.01
CA VAL A 68 -0.44 5.48 11.66
C VAL A 68 0.07 5.90 13.03
N ALA A 69 -0.44 5.27 14.08
CA ALA A 69 -0.04 5.57 15.47
C ALA A 69 -0.14 7.08 15.75
N ARG A 70 -1.23 7.71 15.26
CA ARG A 70 -1.52 9.14 15.43
C ARG A 70 -0.59 10.07 14.65
N GLU A 71 0.20 9.53 13.74
CA GLU A 71 1.08 10.33 12.90
C GLU A 71 0.70 10.16 11.45
N ARG A 72 0.95 11.19 10.66
CA ARG A 72 0.70 11.13 9.21
C ARG A 72 1.83 10.33 8.56
N VAL A 73 1.47 9.50 7.60
CA VAL A 73 2.40 8.56 6.95
C VAL A 73 3.32 9.19 5.91
N PHE A 74 3.20 10.49 5.67
CA PHE A 74 3.89 11.15 4.56
C PHE A 74 5.42 11.02 4.57
N PRO A 75 6.12 10.98 5.70
CA PRO A 75 7.56 10.70 5.65
C PRO A 75 7.89 9.35 5.00
N VAL A 76 7.04 8.35 5.22
CA VAL A 76 7.22 7.03 4.58
C VAL A 76 6.95 7.13 3.08
N ALA A 77 5.91 7.86 2.69
CA ALA A 77 5.58 8.07 1.28
C ALA A 77 6.71 8.79 0.55
N GLU A 78 7.30 9.79 1.19
CA GLU A 78 8.46 10.50 0.62
C GLU A 78 9.65 9.57 0.41
N ALA A 79 9.93 8.71 1.38
CA ALA A 79 11.03 7.77 1.27
C ALA A 79 10.80 6.76 0.14
N LEU A 80 9.55 6.28 -0.01
CA LEU A 80 9.20 5.36 -1.08
C LEU A 80 9.32 6.05 -2.45
N ALA A 81 8.81 7.27 -2.56
CA ALA A 81 8.89 8.03 -3.81
C ALA A 81 10.34 8.27 -4.23
N ALA A 82 11.22 8.59 -3.27
CA ALA A 82 12.63 8.81 -3.55
C ALA A 82 13.32 7.57 -4.11
N ARG A 83 12.79 6.39 -3.81
CA ARG A 83 13.35 5.12 -4.28
C ARG A 83 12.56 4.53 -5.46
N ASN A 84 11.59 5.27 -5.97
CA ASN A 84 10.72 4.84 -7.07
C ASN A 84 9.98 3.52 -6.74
N ILE A 85 9.60 3.33 -5.49
CA ILE A 85 8.81 2.19 -5.08
C ILE A 85 7.34 2.60 -5.11
N PRO A 86 6.49 1.93 -5.89
CA PRO A 86 5.07 2.29 -5.97
C PRO A 86 4.34 2.01 -4.67
N PHE A 87 3.34 2.83 -4.37
CA PHE A 87 2.57 2.66 -3.15
C PHE A 87 1.14 3.17 -3.33
N VAL A 88 0.26 2.70 -2.45
CA VAL A 88 -1.15 3.05 -2.41
C VAL A 88 -1.45 3.60 -1.03
N PHE A 89 -2.21 4.68 -0.96
CA PHE A 89 -2.71 5.20 0.32
C PHE A 89 -4.03 4.54 0.67
N ALA A 90 -4.27 4.35 1.96
CA ALA A 90 -5.54 3.89 2.49
C ALA A 90 -6.06 4.92 3.49
N SER A 91 -7.32 5.34 3.35
CA SER A 91 -7.88 6.38 4.21
C SER A 91 -9.37 6.20 4.41
N GLY A 92 -9.86 6.46 5.61
CA GLY A 92 -11.29 6.54 5.87
C GLY A 92 -11.89 7.89 5.46
N TYR A 93 -11.05 8.85 5.05
CA TYR A 93 -11.48 10.21 4.75
C TYR A 93 -11.31 10.59 3.29
N GLY A 94 -11.02 9.63 2.41
CA GLY A 94 -10.83 9.89 0.99
C GLY A 94 -9.65 10.81 0.72
N GLU A 95 -9.70 11.53 -0.39
CA GLU A 95 -8.60 12.40 -0.82
C GLU A 95 -8.31 13.52 0.16
N GLN A 96 -9.29 13.88 0.99
CA GLN A 96 -9.09 14.97 1.95
C GLN A 96 -8.00 14.67 2.96
N GLY A 97 -7.70 13.38 3.16
CA GLY A 97 -6.63 12.99 4.06
C GLY A 97 -5.24 13.13 3.44
N LEU A 98 -5.14 13.36 2.13
CA LEU A 98 -3.85 13.38 1.46
C LEU A 98 -3.26 14.78 1.38
N ARG A 99 -1.95 14.87 1.52
CA ARG A 99 -1.20 16.08 1.28
C ARG A 99 -1.27 16.40 -0.21
N ASP A 100 -1.26 17.67 -0.58
CA ASP A 100 -1.51 18.12 -1.96
C ASP A 100 -0.57 17.46 -2.97
N ASP A 101 0.69 17.29 -2.63
CA ASP A 101 1.67 16.72 -3.55
C ASP A 101 1.48 15.21 -3.77
N PHE A 102 0.62 14.55 -2.98
CA PHE A 102 0.31 13.14 -3.14
C PHE A 102 -1.10 12.86 -3.64
N LYS A 103 -1.87 13.88 -3.99
CA LYS A 103 -3.27 13.68 -4.38
C LYS A 103 -3.45 12.91 -5.69
N SER A 104 -2.42 12.83 -6.50
CA SER A 104 -2.49 12.04 -7.74
C SER A 104 -2.16 10.56 -7.53
N ARG A 105 -1.74 10.19 -6.33
CA ARG A 105 -1.38 8.80 -6.04
C ARG A 105 -2.64 7.95 -5.81
N PRO A 106 -2.58 6.66 -6.13
CA PRO A 106 -3.72 5.78 -5.89
C PRO A 106 -4.15 5.76 -4.43
N LEU A 107 -5.45 5.73 -4.21
CA LEU A 107 -6.05 5.77 -2.89
C LEU A 107 -7.14 4.71 -2.81
N VAL A 108 -7.20 3.99 -1.71
CA VAL A 108 -8.27 3.04 -1.44
C VAL A 108 -8.95 3.42 -0.14
N GLY A 109 -10.27 3.27 -0.08
CA GLY A 109 -11.05 3.58 1.13
C GLY A 109 -10.96 2.47 2.15
N LYS A 110 -11.16 2.80 3.41
CA LYS A 110 -11.24 1.84 4.50
C LYS A 110 -12.69 1.76 4.96
N PRO A 111 -13.23 0.59 5.22
CA PRO A 111 -12.58 -0.74 5.12
C PRO A 111 -12.37 -1.15 3.66
N TYR A 112 -11.36 -1.97 3.43
CA TYR A 112 -10.99 -2.36 2.08
C TYR A 112 -12.00 -3.29 1.44
N SER A 113 -12.16 -3.19 0.10
CA SER A 113 -12.72 -4.27 -0.68
C SER A 113 -11.61 -4.80 -1.58
N GLY A 114 -11.68 -6.08 -1.94
CA GLY A 114 -10.67 -6.69 -2.79
C GLY A 114 -10.58 -6.04 -4.16
N ASP A 115 -11.73 -5.70 -4.77
CA ASP A 115 -11.76 -5.08 -6.08
C ASP A 115 -11.12 -3.70 -6.08
N HIS A 116 -11.44 -2.87 -5.10
CA HIS A 116 -10.86 -1.53 -5.00
C HIS A 116 -9.37 -1.59 -4.72
N LEU A 117 -8.96 -2.52 -3.85
CA LEU A 117 -7.55 -2.69 -3.54
C LEU A 117 -6.76 -3.14 -4.77
N GLU A 118 -7.30 -4.10 -5.52
CA GLU A 118 -6.66 -4.57 -6.75
C GLU A 118 -6.47 -3.43 -7.75
N LYS A 119 -7.50 -2.64 -7.99
CA LYS A 119 -7.41 -1.52 -8.92
C LYS A 119 -6.37 -0.51 -8.49
N ALA A 120 -6.31 -0.19 -7.20
CA ALA A 120 -5.36 0.79 -6.69
C ALA A 120 -3.91 0.29 -6.83
N LEU A 121 -3.68 -1.00 -6.54
CA LEU A 121 -2.34 -1.58 -6.66
C LEU A 121 -1.88 -1.61 -8.12
N LEU A 122 -2.78 -1.98 -9.04
CA LEU A 122 -2.43 -1.97 -10.45
C LEU A 122 -2.15 -0.57 -10.96
N ALA A 123 -2.91 0.42 -10.49
CA ALA A 123 -2.66 1.81 -10.85
C ALA A 123 -1.30 2.28 -10.34
N ALA A 124 -0.91 1.86 -9.13
CA ALA A 124 0.39 2.21 -8.57
C ALA A 124 1.53 1.63 -9.40
N LEU A 125 1.39 0.39 -9.83
CA LEU A 125 2.42 -0.26 -10.66
C LEU A 125 2.55 0.39 -12.03
N ALA A 126 1.49 1.02 -12.53
CA ALA A 126 1.48 1.65 -13.85
C ALA A 126 2.07 3.06 -13.84
N GLN A 127 2.26 3.66 -12.68
CA GLN A 127 2.79 5.03 -12.58
C GLN A 127 4.29 5.11 -12.80
#